data_9fdee5118682d3b936d1776ce9e0ae8a
#
_entry.id   9fdee5118682d3b936d1776ce9e0ae8a
#
_cell.length_a   1.000
_cell.length_b   1.000
_cell.length_c   1.000
_cell.angle_alpha   90.00
_cell.angle_beta   90.00
_cell.angle_gamma   90.00
#
_symmetry.space_group_name_H-M   'P 1'
#
loop_
_entity.id
_entity.type
_entity.pdbx_description
1 polymer ?
#
loop_
_entity_poly.entity_id
_entity_poly.type
_entity_poly.pdbx_seq_one_letter_code
_entity_poly.pdbx_strand_id
1 'polypeptide(L)'
;MIAGWFLGAEHGRLRSLISAIICASLCGCGFTLLMPVMSLNLEAMTGSAIVVGVNSAAAALSTIAIAPFVPRLLRRIPGRTLIIFSLLSAALTIPLFPLLPDPTIWFILRFAMGMAITAVFVSSETWINQIAPAGKRATILGLYATALAGGFGAGGLMLAVLGSTGWAPWIAGLCLFAGGTLPILLLRGPGIEQPDSESASFSAMIKAAGYAPAAIGAGLLFGATETTFFALFPVYGDRIGLPDHSIGYMMAAGALGGIAFQTPLGRLADKIGRMQITVFATAACALGPLLIYLSGANPVALYAVMFVYVGVATGLYTLGLAIIGERFEGGSMVTANAAFIMAYGVGSLAGPAISGVGMEIINPYGLLIVSSALALGYLLFLGLRKLQRRPA
;
A
#
# COMPACT_ATOMS: atom_id res chain seq x y z
N MET A 1 -0.65 -14.40 -28.66
CA MET A 1 -1.31 -13.09 -28.78
C MET A 1 -0.49 -11.91 -28.19
N ILE A 2 0.41 -12.14 -27.23
CA ILE A 2 1.32 -11.12 -26.67
C ILE A 2 2.46 -10.75 -27.63
N ALA A 3 3.02 -11.72 -28.37
CA ALA A 3 4.18 -11.51 -29.25
C ALA A 3 3.92 -10.58 -30.48
N GLY A 4 2.71 -10.52 -31.01
CA GLY A 4 2.35 -9.65 -32.14
C GLY A 4 2.25 -8.15 -31.79
N TRP A 5 2.33 -7.82 -30.52
CA TRP A 5 2.27 -6.45 -29.99
C TRP A 5 3.60 -5.69 -30.11
N PHE A 6 4.67 -6.41 -30.39
CA PHE A 6 6.04 -5.95 -30.23
C PHE A 6 6.74 -5.52 -31.53
N LEU A 7 6.06 -5.62 -32.66
CA LEU A 7 6.64 -5.36 -33.99
C LEU A 7 6.04 -4.08 -34.62
N GLY A 8 6.67 -2.94 -34.36
CA GLY A 8 6.30 -1.67 -34.99
C GLY A 8 6.89 -0.46 -34.24
N ALA A 9 6.60 0.78 -34.63
CA ALA A 9 7.10 2.05 -34.09
C ALA A 9 6.99 2.25 -32.56
N GLU A 10 6.61 1.21 -31.83
CA GLU A 10 6.31 1.15 -30.39
C GLU A 10 7.43 0.58 -29.51
N HIS A 11 8.59 0.17 -30.08
CA HIS A 11 9.69 -0.41 -29.29
C HIS A 11 10.16 0.50 -28.15
N GLY A 12 10.20 1.81 -28.38
CA GLY A 12 10.55 2.79 -27.35
C GLY A 12 9.51 2.86 -26.23
N ARG A 13 8.22 2.87 -26.59
CA ARG A 13 7.09 2.91 -25.64
C ARG A 13 7.06 1.66 -24.76
N LEU A 14 7.27 0.48 -25.37
CA LEU A 14 7.36 -0.77 -24.66
C LEU A 14 8.51 -0.80 -23.64
N ARG A 15 9.71 -0.34 -24.04
CA ARG A 15 10.87 -0.24 -23.14
C ARG A 15 10.55 0.63 -21.92
N SER A 16 9.85 1.76 -22.14
CA SER A 16 9.42 2.63 -21.05
C SER A 16 8.39 1.94 -20.11
N LEU A 17 7.42 1.20 -20.67
CA LEU A 17 6.45 0.43 -19.87
C LEU A 17 7.14 -0.62 -19.02
N ILE A 18 8.03 -1.43 -19.61
CA ILE A 18 8.80 -2.44 -18.91
C ILE A 18 9.66 -1.80 -17.80
N SER A 19 10.33 -0.68 -18.09
CA SER A 19 11.13 0.06 -17.11
C SER A 19 10.30 0.50 -15.90
N ALA A 20 9.14 1.11 -16.15
CA ALA A 20 8.28 1.60 -15.08
C ALA A 20 7.71 0.45 -14.22
N ILE A 21 7.28 -0.64 -14.86
CA ILE A 21 6.74 -1.83 -14.19
C ILE A 21 7.81 -2.51 -13.32
N ILE A 22 9.00 -2.79 -13.87
CA ILE A 22 10.09 -3.45 -13.12
C ILE A 22 10.56 -2.54 -11.97
N CYS A 23 10.75 -1.25 -12.22
CA CYS A 23 11.16 -0.28 -11.22
C CYS A 23 10.19 -0.27 -10.03
N ALA A 24 8.88 -0.14 -10.29
CA ALA A 24 7.87 -0.12 -9.25
C ALA A 24 7.77 -1.48 -8.50
N SER A 25 7.91 -2.60 -9.21
CA SER A 25 7.89 -3.94 -8.60
C SER A 25 9.09 -4.17 -7.68
N LEU A 26 10.29 -3.74 -8.08
CA LEU A 26 11.49 -3.82 -7.24
C LEU A 26 11.38 -2.88 -6.02
N CYS A 27 10.84 -1.68 -6.22
CA CYS A 27 10.55 -0.74 -5.13
C CYS A 27 9.53 -1.34 -4.14
N GLY A 28 8.47 -1.96 -4.65
CA GLY A 28 7.47 -2.66 -3.85
C GLY A 28 8.05 -3.85 -3.07
N CYS A 29 8.92 -4.64 -3.71
CA CYS A 29 9.64 -5.75 -3.07
C CYS A 29 10.52 -5.25 -1.92
N GLY A 30 11.31 -4.20 -2.15
CA GLY A 30 12.14 -3.56 -1.12
C GLY A 30 11.31 -2.99 0.02
N PHE A 31 10.18 -2.35 -0.28
CA PHE A 31 9.25 -1.83 0.72
C PHE A 31 8.71 -2.94 1.63
N THR A 32 8.19 -4.03 1.08
CA THR A 32 7.60 -5.13 1.84
C THR A 32 8.61 -6.03 2.54
N LEU A 33 9.86 -6.04 2.09
CA LEU A 33 10.98 -6.63 2.83
C LEU A 33 11.34 -5.76 4.04
N LEU A 34 11.56 -4.46 3.82
CA LEU A 34 12.13 -3.58 4.84
C LEU A 34 11.12 -3.13 5.91
N MET A 35 9.84 -2.99 5.58
CA MET A 35 8.83 -2.57 6.58
C MET A 35 8.76 -3.52 7.78
N PRO A 36 8.63 -4.85 7.62
CA PRO A 36 8.70 -5.78 8.74
C PRO A 36 10.05 -5.81 9.43
N VAL A 37 11.17 -5.75 8.68
CA VAL A 37 12.53 -5.71 9.25
C VAL A 37 12.69 -4.52 10.18
N MET A 38 12.27 -3.33 9.74
CA MET A 38 12.31 -2.13 10.58
C MET A 38 11.41 -2.26 11.81
N SER A 39 10.23 -2.85 11.67
CA SER A 39 9.29 -3.00 12.77
C SER A 39 9.80 -3.97 13.83
N LEU A 40 10.32 -5.13 13.42
CA LEU A 40 10.90 -6.14 14.32
C LEU A 40 12.16 -5.63 15.04
N ASN A 41 13.06 -4.96 14.32
CA ASN A 41 14.24 -4.37 14.96
C ASN A 41 13.88 -3.23 15.91
N LEU A 42 12.87 -2.40 15.58
CA LEU A 42 12.40 -1.34 16.45
C LEU A 42 11.73 -1.88 17.72
N GLU A 43 10.96 -2.96 17.57
CA GLU A 43 10.40 -3.72 18.70
C GLU A 43 11.52 -4.29 19.59
N ALA A 44 12.53 -4.92 18.99
CA ALA A 44 13.67 -5.48 19.72
C ALA A 44 14.47 -4.39 20.47
N MET A 45 14.56 -3.17 19.93
CA MET A 45 15.25 -2.05 20.58
C MET A 45 14.44 -1.42 21.73
N THR A 46 13.11 -1.36 21.61
CA THR A 46 12.28 -0.53 22.49
C THR A 46 11.32 -1.35 23.36
N GLY A 47 10.97 -2.58 22.96
CA GLY A 47 9.94 -3.38 23.58
C GLY A 47 8.54 -2.77 23.47
N SER A 48 8.33 -1.80 22.55
CA SER A 48 7.11 -0.99 22.50
C SER A 48 6.45 -0.97 21.12
N ALA A 49 5.28 -1.59 21.02
CA ALA A 49 4.45 -1.53 19.84
C ALA A 49 3.92 -0.12 19.54
N ILE A 50 3.84 0.77 20.55
CA ILE A 50 3.50 2.18 20.34
C ILE A 50 4.59 2.85 19.52
N VAL A 51 5.86 2.64 19.89
CA VAL A 51 6.99 3.20 19.15
C VAL A 51 7.02 2.68 17.72
N VAL A 52 6.79 1.38 17.51
CA VAL A 52 6.67 0.79 16.17
C VAL A 52 5.53 1.42 15.38
N GLY A 53 4.35 1.54 15.97
CA GLY A 53 3.17 2.12 15.33
C GLY A 53 3.37 3.59 14.93
N VAL A 54 3.87 4.40 15.86
CA VAL A 54 4.17 5.83 15.62
C VAL A 54 5.28 6.00 14.57
N ASN A 55 6.33 5.19 14.66
CA ASN A 55 7.41 5.23 13.68
C ASN A 55 6.93 4.83 12.27
N SER A 56 6.01 3.88 12.17
CA SER A 56 5.42 3.48 10.88
C SER A 56 4.54 4.56 10.28
N ALA A 57 3.94 5.41 11.10
CA ALA A 57 3.16 6.57 10.65
C ALA A 57 4.01 7.60 9.87
N ALA A 58 5.35 7.60 10.04
CA ALA A 58 6.25 8.46 9.27
C ALA A 58 6.13 8.23 7.75
N ALA A 59 5.90 7.00 7.30
CA ALA A 59 5.71 6.67 5.88
C ALA A 59 4.41 7.27 5.33
N ALA A 60 3.30 7.20 6.07
CA ALA A 60 2.04 7.82 5.67
C ALA A 60 2.13 9.36 5.68
N LEU A 61 2.78 9.92 6.70
CA LEU A 61 3.01 11.36 6.80
C LEU A 61 3.85 11.87 5.63
N SER A 62 4.90 11.13 5.23
CA SER A 62 5.73 11.47 4.08
C SER A 62 4.93 11.46 2.76
N THR A 63 4.03 10.49 2.59
CA THR A 63 3.15 10.41 1.42
C THR A 63 2.23 11.63 1.35
N ILE A 64 1.58 11.99 2.45
CA ILE A 64 0.73 13.18 2.54
C ILE A 64 1.53 14.45 2.24
N ALA A 65 2.76 14.54 2.74
CA ALA A 65 3.62 15.70 2.56
C ALA A 65 4.10 15.86 1.12
N ILE A 66 4.56 14.79 0.46
CA ILE A 66 5.24 14.89 -0.84
C ILE A 66 4.31 14.74 -2.04
N ALA A 67 3.23 13.93 -1.96
CA ALA A 67 2.38 13.62 -3.10
C ALA A 67 1.85 14.85 -3.85
N PRO A 68 1.41 15.94 -3.18
CA PRO A 68 0.96 17.16 -3.87
C PRO A 68 2.07 17.90 -4.62
N PHE A 69 3.34 17.64 -4.26
CA PHE A 69 4.49 18.31 -4.87
C PHE A 69 5.09 17.53 -6.05
N VAL A 70 4.83 16.22 -6.15
CA VAL A 70 5.36 15.39 -7.24
C VAL A 70 5.00 15.95 -8.63
N PRO A 71 3.75 16.38 -8.93
CA PRO A 71 3.44 16.99 -10.22
C PRO A 71 4.25 18.28 -10.49
N ARG A 72 4.52 19.07 -9.44
CA ARG A 72 5.35 20.28 -9.56
C ARG A 72 6.82 19.93 -9.83
N LEU A 73 7.34 18.87 -9.20
CA LEU A 73 8.69 18.35 -9.45
C LEU A 73 8.82 17.83 -10.88
N LEU A 74 7.83 17.08 -11.38
CA LEU A 74 7.79 16.57 -12.76
C LEU A 74 7.76 17.69 -13.82
N ARG A 75 7.27 18.88 -13.48
CA ARG A 75 7.36 20.06 -14.37
C ARG A 75 8.76 20.69 -14.43
N ARG A 76 9.60 20.45 -13.41
CA ARG A 76 10.94 21.05 -13.30
C ARG A 76 12.07 20.07 -13.59
N ILE A 77 11.83 18.78 -13.34
CA ILE A 77 12.84 17.72 -13.43
C ILE A 77 12.31 16.65 -14.39
N PRO A 78 13.11 16.17 -15.35
CA PRO A 78 12.72 15.05 -16.21
C PRO A 78 12.30 13.86 -15.36
N GLY A 79 11.13 13.26 -15.64
CA GLY A 79 10.53 12.25 -14.79
C GLY A 79 11.43 11.03 -14.53
N ARG A 80 12.23 10.61 -15.52
CA ARG A 80 13.24 9.55 -15.32
C ARG A 80 14.30 9.93 -14.29
N THR A 81 14.78 11.17 -14.36
CA THR A 81 15.77 11.71 -13.40
C THR A 81 15.16 11.75 -12.01
N LEU A 82 13.90 12.17 -11.88
CA LEU A 82 13.20 12.18 -10.59
C LEU A 82 13.10 10.77 -10.00
N ILE A 83 12.70 9.77 -10.79
CA ILE A 83 12.59 8.39 -10.32
C ILE A 83 13.98 7.84 -9.91
N ILE A 84 15.03 8.04 -10.71
CA ILE A 84 16.39 7.58 -10.40
C ILE A 84 16.88 8.24 -9.09
N PHE A 85 16.74 9.56 -8.97
CA PHE A 85 17.13 10.29 -7.79
C PHE A 85 16.38 9.79 -6.54
N SER A 86 15.09 9.56 -6.66
CA SER A 86 14.25 9.04 -5.57
C SER A 86 14.67 7.63 -5.16
N LEU A 87 14.91 6.71 -6.11
CA LEU A 87 15.39 5.35 -5.81
C LEU A 87 16.76 5.36 -5.11
N LEU A 88 17.70 6.16 -5.61
CA LEU A 88 19.03 6.28 -5.00
C LEU A 88 18.95 6.94 -3.63
N SER A 89 18.10 7.96 -3.43
CA SER A 89 17.88 8.57 -2.13
C SER A 89 17.33 7.55 -1.13
N ALA A 90 16.33 6.74 -1.52
CA ALA A 90 15.83 5.66 -0.68
C ALA A 90 16.92 4.62 -0.38
N ALA A 91 17.67 4.18 -1.39
CA ALA A 91 18.78 3.24 -1.22
C ALA A 91 19.83 3.73 -0.21
N LEU A 92 20.22 5.02 -0.30
CA LEU A 92 21.21 5.62 0.59
C LEU A 92 20.75 5.74 2.06
N THR A 93 19.43 5.83 2.31
CA THR A 93 18.92 5.85 3.69
C THR A 93 18.98 4.46 4.36
N ILE A 94 18.94 3.37 3.59
CA ILE A 94 18.81 2.01 4.12
C ILE A 94 19.97 1.62 5.05
N PRO A 95 21.26 1.78 4.70
CA PRO A 95 22.35 1.41 5.60
C PRO A 95 22.41 2.27 6.87
N LEU A 96 21.78 3.44 6.88
CA LEU A 96 21.77 4.31 8.06
C LEU A 96 20.89 3.75 9.19
N PHE A 97 19.90 2.90 8.89
CA PHE A 97 19.08 2.27 9.92
C PHE A 97 19.93 1.40 10.88
N PRO A 98 20.64 0.37 10.42
CA PRO A 98 21.45 -0.46 11.32
C PRO A 98 22.69 0.28 11.87
N LEU A 99 23.18 1.33 11.21
CA LEU A 99 24.30 2.13 11.69
C LEU A 99 23.91 3.13 12.80
N LEU A 100 22.66 3.58 12.80
CA LEU A 100 22.14 4.60 13.73
C LEU A 100 20.90 4.05 14.44
N PRO A 101 21.05 3.10 15.40
CA PRO A 101 19.93 2.42 16.05
C PRO A 101 19.26 3.30 17.11
N ASP A 102 18.56 4.34 16.66
CA ASP A 102 17.77 5.26 17.49
C ASP A 102 16.36 5.42 16.91
N PRO A 103 15.29 5.24 17.71
CA PRO A 103 13.92 5.34 17.24
C PRO A 103 13.55 6.69 16.60
N THR A 104 14.12 7.79 17.10
CA THR A 104 13.87 9.14 16.58
C THR A 104 14.56 9.34 15.24
N ILE A 105 15.80 8.88 15.12
CA ILE A 105 16.54 8.89 13.85
C ILE A 105 15.81 8.01 12.83
N TRP A 106 15.33 6.84 13.25
CA TRP A 106 14.56 5.95 12.38
C TRP A 106 13.25 6.58 11.87
N PHE A 107 12.57 7.38 12.70
CA PHE A 107 11.41 8.15 12.26
C PHE A 107 11.76 9.12 11.13
N ILE A 108 12.86 9.86 11.28
CA ILE A 108 13.35 10.80 10.26
C ILE A 108 13.77 10.08 8.98
N LEU A 109 14.50 8.97 9.11
CA LEU A 109 14.93 8.15 7.96
C LEU A 109 13.72 7.53 7.23
N ARG A 110 12.74 7.00 7.97
CA ARG A 110 11.48 6.49 7.37
C ARG A 110 10.70 7.59 6.65
N PHE A 111 10.65 8.79 7.22
CA PHE A 111 10.00 9.92 6.58
C PHE A 111 10.71 10.29 5.27
N ALA A 112 12.03 10.41 5.28
CA ALA A 112 12.83 10.71 4.08
C ALA A 112 12.71 9.61 3.01
N MET A 113 12.86 8.35 3.42
CA MET A 113 12.67 7.19 2.53
C MET A 113 11.25 7.12 1.96
N GLY A 114 10.23 7.38 2.78
CA GLY A 114 8.84 7.39 2.36
C GLY A 114 8.53 8.48 1.33
N MET A 115 9.12 9.68 1.45
CA MET A 115 9.03 10.72 0.41
C MET A 115 9.58 10.22 -0.92
N ALA A 116 10.75 9.58 -0.89
CA ALA A 116 11.38 9.04 -2.09
C ALA A 116 10.54 7.92 -2.72
N ILE A 117 10.05 6.97 -1.94
CA ILE A 117 9.18 5.87 -2.40
C ILE A 117 7.88 6.41 -3.01
N THR A 118 7.24 7.37 -2.37
CA THR A 118 6.02 8.01 -2.88
C THR A 118 6.27 8.69 -4.23
N ALA A 119 7.40 9.40 -4.37
CA ALA A 119 7.78 10.02 -5.64
C ALA A 119 7.97 8.97 -6.75
N VAL A 120 8.57 7.80 -6.44
CA VAL A 120 8.69 6.68 -7.39
C VAL A 120 7.32 6.19 -7.84
N PHE A 121 6.41 5.87 -6.91
CA PHE A 121 5.10 5.32 -7.24
C PHE A 121 4.26 6.31 -8.04
N VAL A 122 4.11 7.55 -7.58
CA VAL A 122 3.32 8.58 -8.29
C VAL A 122 3.89 8.84 -9.68
N SER A 123 5.22 8.93 -9.82
CA SER A 123 5.85 9.15 -11.13
C SER A 123 5.69 7.94 -12.05
N SER A 124 5.86 6.71 -11.53
CA SER A 124 5.71 5.48 -12.34
C SER A 124 4.27 5.30 -12.82
N GLU A 125 3.28 5.53 -11.97
CA GLU A 125 1.86 5.47 -12.33
C GLU A 125 1.51 6.54 -13.37
N THR A 126 2.00 7.77 -13.19
CA THR A 126 1.83 8.85 -14.17
C THR A 126 2.43 8.45 -15.51
N TRP A 127 3.65 7.92 -15.51
CA TRP A 127 4.35 7.47 -16.69
C TRP A 127 3.58 6.40 -17.45
N ILE A 128 3.17 5.33 -16.76
CA ILE A 128 2.38 4.24 -17.35
C ILE A 128 1.06 4.76 -17.93
N ASN A 129 0.38 5.65 -17.20
CA ASN A 129 -0.88 6.25 -17.65
C ASN A 129 -0.73 7.07 -18.93
N GLN A 130 0.39 7.79 -19.12
CA GLN A 130 0.65 8.60 -20.30
C GLN A 130 1.03 7.75 -21.51
N ILE A 131 1.88 6.72 -21.32
CA ILE A 131 2.41 5.94 -22.45
C ILE A 131 1.54 4.72 -22.81
N ALA A 132 0.53 4.39 -22.02
CA ALA A 132 -0.39 3.29 -22.32
C ALA A 132 -1.21 3.62 -23.59
N PRO A 133 -1.22 2.73 -24.62
CA PRO A 133 -2.00 2.94 -25.83
C PRO A 133 -3.48 3.10 -25.55
N ALA A 134 -4.15 3.97 -26.33
CA ALA A 134 -5.61 4.11 -26.28
C ALA A 134 -6.30 2.75 -26.48
N GLY A 135 -7.30 2.46 -25.66
CA GLY A 135 -8.03 1.17 -25.70
C GLY A 135 -7.36 0.00 -24.97
N LYS A 136 -6.09 0.14 -24.50
CA LYS A 136 -5.36 -0.91 -23.77
C LYS A 136 -4.88 -0.47 -22.38
N ARG A 137 -5.23 0.75 -21.96
CA ARG A 137 -4.81 1.37 -20.71
C ARG A 137 -5.16 0.51 -19.50
N ALA A 138 -6.40 0.00 -19.43
CA ALA A 138 -6.85 -0.86 -18.34
C ALA A 138 -6.04 -2.17 -18.24
N THR A 139 -5.74 -2.80 -19.39
CA THR A 139 -4.91 -4.02 -19.43
C THR A 139 -3.49 -3.77 -18.94
N ILE A 140 -2.88 -2.64 -19.31
CA ILE A 140 -1.51 -2.30 -18.91
C ILE A 140 -1.46 -1.93 -17.42
N LEU A 141 -2.44 -1.17 -16.94
CA LEU A 141 -2.55 -0.89 -15.50
C LEU A 141 -2.81 -2.16 -14.68
N GLY A 142 -3.59 -3.09 -15.22
CA GLY A 142 -3.77 -4.41 -14.60
C GLY A 142 -2.47 -5.22 -14.53
N LEU A 143 -1.65 -5.20 -15.60
CA LEU A 143 -0.33 -5.84 -15.61
C LEU A 143 0.61 -5.18 -14.59
N TYR A 144 0.63 -3.84 -14.54
CA TYR A 144 1.38 -3.09 -13.54
C TYR A 144 0.98 -3.48 -12.11
N ALA A 145 -0.33 -3.48 -11.81
CA ALA A 145 -0.84 -3.86 -10.50
C ALA A 145 -0.47 -5.30 -10.12
N THR A 146 -0.55 -6.24 -11.08
CA THR A 146 -0.15 -7.64 -10.87
C THR A 146 1.36 -7.77 -10.60
N ALA A 147 2.19 -7.06 -11.35
CA ALA A 147 3.64 -7.08 -11.18
C ALA A 147 4.06 -6.43 -9.84
N LEU A 148 3.42 -5.31 -9.47
CA LEU A 148 3.63 -4.65 -8.18
C LEU A 148 3.26 -5.56 -7.01
N ALA A 149 2.11 -6.22 -7.09
CA ALA A 149 1.65 -7.16 -6.08
C ALA A 149 2.56 -8.41 -6.00
N GLY A 150 3.10 -8.87 -7.14
CA GLY A 150 4.15 -9.89 -7.19
C GLY A 150 5.42 -9.43 -6.47
N GLY A 151 5.83 -8.18 -6.66
CA GLY A 151 6.91 -7.55 -5.91
C GLY A 151 6.65 -7.55 -4.40
N PHE A 152 5.46 -7.16 -3.98
CA PHE A 152 5.07 -7.18 -2.57
C PHE A 152 5.14 -8.60 -1.97
N GLY A 153 4.65 -9.61 -2.68
CA GLY A 153 4.76 -11.01 -2.25
C GLY A 153 6.21 -11.48 -2.16
N ALA A 154 7.05 -11.12 -3.13
CA ALA A 154 8.47 -11.46 -3.14
C ALA A 154 9.22 -10.88 -1.94
N GLY A 155 8.90 -9.65 -1.51
CA GLY A 155 9.48 -9.04 -0.32
C GLY A 155 9.22 -9.84 0.96
N GLY A 156 7.99 -10.35 1.14
CA GLY A 156 7.66 -11.24 2.25
C GLY A 156 8.44 -12.57 2.20
N LEU A 157 8.58 -13.17 1.00
CA LEU A 157 9.40 -14.37 0.82
C LEU A 157 10.90 -14.11 1.09
N MET A 158 11.40 -12.93 0.70
CA MET A 158 12.77 -12.54 1.02
C MET A 158 12.98 -12.40 2.53
N LEU A 159 12.02 -11.85 3.26
CA LEU A 159 12.07 -11.83 4.73
C LEU A 159 12.15 -13.25 5.31
N ALA A 160 11.34 -14.18 4.77
CA ALA A 160 11.36 -15.58 5.22
C ALA A 160 12.71 -16.25 5.07
N VAL A 161 13.50 -15.88 4.03
CA VAL A 161 14.81 -16.47 3.73
C VAL A 161 15.94 -15.73 4.44
N LEU A 162 15.90 -14.39 4.47
CA LEU A 162 16.99 -13.56 4.97
C LEU A 162 16.89 -13.31 6.48
N GLY A 163 15.71 -13.49 7.07
CA GLY A 163 15.43 -13.12 8.44
C GLY A 163 15.30 -11.59 8.64
N SER A 164 15.08 -11.19 9.89
CA SER A 164 14.94 -9.79 10.29
C SER A 164 16.24 -9.20 10.87
N THR A 165 17.21 -10.03 11.20
CA THR A 165 18.44 -9.66 11.91
C THR A 165 19.66 -9.58 11.00
N GLY A 166 20.72 -8.92 11.48
CA GLY A 166 21.97 -8.77 10.75
C GLY A 166 21.87 -7.85 9.53
N TRP A 167 22.89 -7.89 8.67
CA TRP A 167 22.99 -6.99 7.51
C TRP A 167 22.27 -7.47 6.24
N ALA A 168 21.96 -8.78 6.15
CA ALA A 168 21.41 -9.39 4.93
C ALA A 168 20.12 -8.70 4.41
N PRO A 169 19.07 -8.47 5.21
CA PRO A 169 17.86 -7.82 4.72
C PRO A 169 18.09 -6.35 4.31
N TRP A 170 19.00 -5.64 4.98
CA TRP A 170 19.34 -4.25 4.63
C TRP A 170 20.08 -4.16 3.31
N ILE A 171 21.09 -5.05 3.08
CA ILE A 171 21.82 -5.13 1.80
C ILE A 171 20.85 -5.50 0.67
N ALA A 172 19.98 -6.47 0.88
CA ALA A 172 18.98 -6.86 -0.10
C ALA A 172 18.04 -5.68 -0.45
N GLY A 173 17.55 -4.95 0.54
CA GLY A 173 16.74 -3.75 0.33
C GLY A 173 17.49 -2.67 -0.47
N LEU A 174 18.74 -2.38 -0.11
CA LEU A 174 19.60 -1.46 -0.84
C LEU A 174 19.76 -1.89 -2.30
N CYS A 175 20.04 -3.17 -2.56
CA CYS A 175 20.17 -3.72 -3.91
C CYS A 175 18.87 -3.62 -4.71
N LEU A 176 17.70 -3.82 -4.09
CA LEU A 176 16.40 -3.70 -4.75
C LEU A 176 16.12 -2.24 -5.16
N PHE A 177 16.32 -1.27 -4.28
CA PHE A 177 16.10 0.13 -4.62
C PHE A 177 17.14 0.65 -5.62
N ALA A 178 18.42 0.37 -5.42
CA ALA A 178 19.47 0.76 -6.36
C ALA A 178 19.29 0.04 -7.71
N GLY A 179 18.98 -1.26 -7.68
CA GLY A 179 18.73 -2.08 -8.88
C GLY A 179 17.51 -1.61 -9.68
N GLY A 180 16.52 -1.01 -9.03
CA GLY A 180 15.36 -0.38 -9.69
C GLY A 180 15.74 0.74 -10.65
N THR A 181 16.93 1.32 -10.54
CA THR A 181 17.43 2.33 -11.49
C THR A 181 17.88 1.73 -12.83
N LEU A 182 18.33 0.47 -12.83
CA LEU A 182 18.89 -0.21 -14.02
C LEU A 182 17.91 -0.26 -15.20
N PRO A 183 16.64 -0.69 -15.04
CA PRO A 183 15.70 -0.70 -16.15
C PRO A 183 15.51 0.69 -16.77
N ILE A 184 15.51 1.75 -15.95
CA ILE A 184 15.33 3.13 -16.41
C ILE A 184 16.53 3.63 -17.20
N LEU A 185 17.74 3.22 -16.82
CA LEU A 185 18.98 3.59 -17.49
C LEU A 185 19.17 2.81 -18.79
N LEU A 186 18.88 1.49 -18.78
CA LEU A 186 19.15 0.59 -19.90
C LEU A 186 18.06 0.62 -20.98
N LEU A 187 16.79 0.70 -20.58
CA LEU A 187 15.64 0.63 -21.48
C LEU A 187 15.15 2.06 -21.82
N ARG A 188 15.81 2.71 -22.78
CA ARG A 188 15.45 4.07 -23.21
C ARG A 188 14.23 4.07 -24.13
N GLY A 189 13.28 4.96 -23.87
CA GLY A 189 12.06 5.22 -24.63
C GLY A 189 11.44 6.58 -24.27
N PRO A 190 10.18 6.90 -24.59
CA PRO A 190 9.50 8.14 -24.20
C PRO A 190 9.54 8.34 -22.68
N GLY A 191 9.83 9.58 -22.25
CA GLY A 191 9.80 9.98 -20.86
C GLY A 191 8.39 10.31 -20.38
N ILE A 192 8.30 10.81 -19.13
CA ILE A 192 7.07 11.36 -18.57
C ILE A 192 6.86 12.76 -19.17
N GLU A 193 5.69 12.98 -19.78
CA GLU A 193 5.26 14.30 -20.20
C GLU A 193 4.84 15.14 -18.99
N GLN A 194 5.02 16.46 -19.11
CA GLN A 194 4.69 17.36 -18.00
C GLN A 194 3.18 17.39 -17.78
N PRO A 195 2.70 17.21 -16.53
CA PRO A 195 1.27 17.23 -16.26
C PRO A 195 0.68 18.64 -16.37
N ASP A 196 -0.42 18.77 -17.11
CA ASP A 196 -1.16 20.03 -17.33
C ASP A 196 -2.12 20.40 -16.20
N SER A 197 -2.34 19.55 -15.20
CA SER A 197 -3.42 19.75 -14.22
C SER A 197 -3.05 20.59 -13.01
N GLU A 198 -3.87 21.61 -12.72
CA GLU A 198 -3.94 22.23 -11.41
C GLU A 198 -4.43 21.22 -10.35
N SER A 199 -3.79 21.23 -9.18
CA SER A 199 -4.21 20.40 -8.04
C SER A 199 -5.60 20.85 -7.56
N ALA A 200 -6.50 19.89 -7.31
CA ALA A 200 -7.80 20.18 -6.72
C ALA A 200 -7.68 20.95 -5.39
N SER A 201 -8.54 21.93 -5.18
CA SER A 201 -8.57 22.71 -3.92
C SER A 201 -8.94 21.80 -2.73
N PHE A 202 -8.29 22.00 -1.58
CA PHE A 202 -8.59 21.25 -0.35
C PHE A 202 -10.06 21.34 0.05
N SER A 203 -10.69 22.53 -0.09
CA SER A 203 -12.11 22.72 0.20
C SER A 203 -13.02 21.91 -0.73
N ALA A 204 -12.63 21.76 -2.00
CA ALA A 204 -13.35 20.94 -2.96
C ALA A 204 -13.26 19.44 -2.61
N MET A 205 -12.11 18.98 -2.10
CA MET A 205 -11.93 17.60 -1.62
C MET A 205 -12.84 17.30 -0.42
N ILE A 206 -12.95 18.21 0.56
CA ILE A 206 -13.84 18.04 1.72
C ILE A 206 -15.31 17.96 1.27
N LYS A 207 -15.72 18.81 0.34
CA LYS A 207 -17.07 18.75 -0.22
C LYS A 207 -17.33 17.42 -0.94
N ALA A 208 -16.40 16.97 -1.79
CA ALA A 208 -16.49 15.69 -2.49
C ALA A 208 -16.57 14.50 -1.52
N ALA A 209 -15.79 14.52 -0.42
CA ALA A 209 -15.86 13.52 0.64
C ALA A 209 -17.28 13.43 1.26
N GLY A 210 -17.94 14.55 1.47
CA GLY A 210 -19.33 14.60 1.97
C GLY A 210 -20.34 13.93 1.04
N TYR A 211 -20.12 13.95 -0.26
CA TYR A 211 -21.01 13.31 -1.24
C TYR A 211 -20.81 11.78 -1.37
N ALA A 212 -19.61 11.25 -1.07
CA ALA A 212 -19.33 9.82 -1.15
C ALA A 212 -18.71 9.24 0.14
N PRO A 213 -19.29 9.47 1.32
CA PRO A 213 -18.65 9.10 2.58
C PRO A 213 -18.49 7.58 2.80
N ALA A 214 -19.25 6.76 2.13
CA ALA A 214 -19.01 5.32 2.12
C ALA A 214 -17.66 4.98 1.42
N ALA A 215 -17.39 5.61 0.28
CA ALA A 215 -16.08 5.44 -0.39
C ALA A 215 -14.94 5.96 0.48
N ILE A 216 -15.10 7.14 1.07
CA ILE A 216 -14.11 7.76 1.96
C ILE A 216 -13.80 6.86 3.17
N GLY A 217 -14.84 6.30 3.81
CA GLY A 217 -14.68 5.35 4.91
C GLY A 217 -13.99 4.05 4.49
N ALA A 218 -14.23 3.56 3.27
CA ALA A 218 -13.52 2.40 2.73
C ALA A 218 -12.02 2.69 2.55
N GLY A 219 -11.67 3.87 2.03
CA GLY A 219 -10.27 4.30 1.90
C GLY A 219 -9.58 4.43 3.25
N LEU A 220 -10.24 5.05 4.23
CA LEU A 220 -9.72 5.20 5.58
C LEU A 220 -9.48 3.84 6.25
N LEU A 221 -10.46 2.93 6.21
CA LEU A 221 -10.33 1.60 6.80
C LEU A 221 -9.25 0.78 6.09
N PHE A 222 -9.18 0.85 4.75
CA PHE A 222 -8.14 0.15 4.00
C PHE A 222 -6.76 0.65 4.37
N GLY A 223 -6.54 1.97 4.40
CA GLY A 223 -5.24 2.54 4.79
C GLY A 223 -4.83 2.13 6.20
N ALA A 224 -5.77 2.15 7.15
CA ALA A 224 -5.51 1.68 8.51
C ALA A 224 -5.12 0.20 8.55
N THR A 225 -5.86 -0.66 7.85
CA THR A 225 -5.64 -2.12 7.84
C THR A 225 -4.33 -2.48 7.15
N GLU A 226 -4.08 -1.91 5.96
CA GLU A 226 -2.89 -2.23 5.16
C GLU A 226 -1.60 -1.80 5.87
N THR A 227 -1.54 -0.57 6.37
CA THR A 227 -0.34 -0.08 7.03
C THR A 227 -0.10 -0.81 8.36
N THR A 228 -1.16 -1.12 9.10
CA THR A 228 -1.08 -1.96 10.30
C THR A 228 -0.58 -3.37 9.97
N PHE A 229 -1.03 -3.95 8.86
CA PHE A 229 -0.56 -5.25 8.38
C PHE A 229 0.96 -5.24 8.17
N PHE A 230 1.50 -4.28 7.44
CA PHE A 230 2.94 -4.23 7.19
C PHE A 230 3.78 -3.83 8.42
N ALA A 231 3.22 -3.05 9.34
CA ALA A 231 3.95 -2.52 10.48
C ALA A 231 3.89 -3.40 11.74
N LEU A 232 2.70 -3.85 12.13
CA LEU A 232 2.46 -4.46 13.43
C LEU A 232 2.15 -5.95 13.40
N PHE A 233 1.67 -6.52 12.28
CA PHE A 233 1.50 -7.97 12.22
C PHE A 233 2.82 -8.76 12.29
N PRO A 234 3.96 -8.29 11.77
CA PRO A 234 5.25 -8.92 12.05
C PRO A 234 5.57 -8.95 13.55
N VAL A 235 5.36 -7.83 14.25
CA VAL A 235 5.55 -7.75 15.71
C VAL A 235 4.57 -8.64 16.46
N TYR A 236 3.32 -8.72 16.03
CA TYR A 236 2.35 -9.67 16.57
C TYR A 236 2.84 -11.11 16.40
N GLY A 237 3.33 -11.47 15.22
CA GLY A 237 3.89 -12.79 14.94
C GLY A 237 5.06 -13.13 15.86
N ASP A 238 5.98 -12.19 16.05
CA ASP A 238 7.12 -12.33 16.96
C ASP A 238 6.65 -12.52 18.43
N ARG A 239 5.73 -11.68 18.90
CA ARG A 239 5.18 -11.75 20.27
C ARG A 239 4.40 -13.05 20.57
N ILE A 240 3.84 -13.72 19.58
CA ILE A 240 3.23 -15.06 19.74
C ILE A 240 4.23 -16.20 19.48
N GLY A 241 5.52 -15.90 19.30
CA GLY A 241 6.60 -16.85 19.18
C GLY A 241 6.79 -17.47 17.78
N LEU A 242 6.33 -16.80 16.71
CA LEU A 242 6.59 -17.25 15.35
C LEU A 242 8.04 -16.93 14.94
N PRO A 243 8.76 -17.86 14.32
CA PRO A 243 10.07 -17.58 13.76
C PRO A 243 9.97 -16.69 12.51
N ASP A 244 11.04 -15.95 12.19
CA ASP A 244 11.10 -14.99 11.08
C ASP A 244 10.58 -15.54 9.75
N HIS A 245 10.93 -16.80 9.42
CA HIS A 245 10.47 -17.44 8.18
C HIS A 245 8.93 -17.59 8.16
N SER A 246 8.30 -17.89 9.29
CA SER A 246 6.84 -17.98 9.38
C SER A 246 6.19 -16.60 9.28
N ILE A 247 6.80 -15.56 9.86
CA ILE A 247 6.35 -14.17 9.71
C ILE A 247 6.45 -13.76 8.23
N GLY A 248 7.56 -14.07 7.56
CA GLY A 248 7.74 -13.79 6.14
C GLY A 248 6.70 -14.49 5.26
N TYR A 249 6.40 -15.77 5.51
CA TYR A 249 5.35 -16.49 4.78
C TYR A 249 3.95 -15.94 5.06
N MET A 250 3.67 -15.51 6.29
CA MET A 250 2.43 -14.84 6.64
C MET A 250 2.24 -13.53 5.85
N MET A 251 3.29 -12.73 5.75
CA MET A 251 3.29 -11.49 4.94
C MET A 251 3.08 -11.77 3.46
N ALA A 252 3.79 -12.77 2.91
CA ALA A 252 3.65 -13.20 1.53
C ALA A 252 2.24 -13.73 1.23
N ALA A 253 1.67 -14.53 2.13
CA ALA A 253 0.31 -15.06 2.00
C ALA A 253 -0.71 -13.92 1.92
N GLY A 254 -0.60 -12.89 2.77
CA GLY A 254 -1.46 -11.71 2.72
C GLY A 254 -1.35 -10.96 1.39
N ALA A 255 -0.13 -10.72 0.90
CA ALA A 255 0.09 -10.07 -0.39
C ALA A 255 -0.48 -10.87 -1.57
N LEU A 256 -0.30 -12.19 -1.58
CA LEU A 256 -0.90 -13.09 -2.57
C LEU A 256 -2.43 -13.08 -2.52
N GLY A 257 -3.01 -13.00 -1.33
CA GLY A 257 -4.44 -12.81 -1.14
C GLY A 257 -4.92 -11.52 -1.81
N GLY A 258 -4.20 -10.40 -1.62
CA GLY A 258 -4.51 -9.13 -2.28
C GLY A 258 -4.63 -9.26 -3.80
N ILE A 259 -3.75 -10.03 -4.44
CA ILE A 259 -3.82 -10.32 -5.87
C ILE A 259 -5.03 -11.19 -6.20
N ALA A 260 -5.18 -12.31 -5.48
CA ALA A 260 -6.16 -13.35 -5.79
C ALA A 260 -7.61 -12.86 -5.67
N PHE A 261 -7.91 -12.03 -4.67
CA PHE A 261 -9.28 -11.59 -4.38
C PHE A 261 -9.71 -10.34 -5.16
N GLN A 262 -8.79 -9.55 -5.73
CA GLN A 262 -9.12 -8.28 -6.36
C GLN A 262 -10.08 -8.43 -7.55
N THR A 263 -9.80 -9.37 -8.46
CA THR A 263 -10.66 -9.64 -9.63
C THR A 263 -11.98 -10.30 -9.25
N PRO A 264 -12.02 -11.34 -8.41
CA PRO A 264 -13.28 -11.94 -7.94
C PRO A 264 -14.20 -10.95 -7.22
N LEU A 265 -13.67 -10.13 -6.32
CA LEU A 265 -14.45 -9.12 -5.60
C LEU A 265 -15.00 -8.05 -6.54
N GLY A 266 -14.20 -7.58 -7.51
CA GLY A 266 -14.66 -6.63 -8.52
C GLY A 266 -15.82 -7.20 -9.35
N ARG A 267 -15.69 -8.42 -9.87
CA ARG A 267 -16.75 -9.08 -10.64
C ARG A 267 -18.02 -9.33 -9.81
N LEU A 268 -17.84 -9.66 -8.54
CA LEU A 268 -18.96 -9.87 -7.62
C LEU A 268 -19.68 -8.55 -7.33
N ALA A 269 -18.92 -7.47 -7.17
CA ALA A 269 -19.45 -6.12 -6.97
C ALA A 269 -20.26 -5.62 -8.18
N ASP A 270 -19.81 -5.94 -9.40
CA ASP A 270 -20.56 -5.61 -10.62
C ASP A 270 -21.88 -6.38 -10.73
N LYS A 271 -21.95 -7.62 -10.22
CA LYS A 271 -23.15 -8.48 -10.27
C LYS A 271 -24.15 -8.22 -9.15
N ILE A 272 -23.68 -8.10 -7.90
CA ILE A 272 -24.52 -8.03 -6.69
C ILE A 272 -24.75 -6.57 -6.28
N GLY A 273 -23.77 -5.67 -6.60
CA GLY A 273 -23.77 -4.27 -6.23
C GLY A 273 -22.59 -3.91 -5.33
N ARG A 274 -21.97 -2.79 -5.64
CA ARG A 274 -20.72 -2.33 -4.98
C ARG A 274 -20.89 -2.13 -3.48
N MET A 275 -22.03 -1.56 -3.06
CA MET A 275 -22.30 -1.33 -1.64
C MET A 275 -22.45 -2.64 -0.84
N GLN A 276 -23.13 -3.65 -1.40
CA GLN A 276 -23.29 -4.95 -0.74
C GLN A 276 -21.95 -5.62 -0.52
N ILE A 277 -21.09 -5.60 -1.55
CA ILE A 277 -19.75 -6.21 -1.44
C ILE A 277 -18.86 -5.39 -0.51
N THR A 278 -18.99 -4.07 -0.44
CA THR A 278 -18.28 -3.24 0.56
C THR A 278 -18.69 -3.63 1.98
N VAL A 279 -19.98 -3.82 2.25
CA VAL A 279 -20.48 -4.30 3.55
C VAL A 279 -19.91 -5.70 3.88
N PHE A 280 -19.95 -6.62 2.91
CA PHE A 280 -19.36 -7.96 3.08
C PHE A 280 -17.86 -7.90 3.38
N ALA A 281 -17.09 -7.14 2.60
CA ALA A 281 -15.66 -6.98 2.81
C ALA A 281 -15.35 -6.34 4.18
N THR A 282 -16.13 -5.35 4.60
CA THR A 282 -15.98 -4.74 5.92
C THR A 282 -16.29 -5.72 7.05
N ALA A 283 -17.35 -6.54 6.90
CA ALA A 283 -17.68 -7.59 7.86
C ALA A 283 -16.57 -8.65 7.96
N ALA A 284 -16.00 -9.05 6.82
CA ALA A 284 -14.84 -9.94 6.78
C ALA A 284 -13.60 -9.32 7.47
N CYS A 285 -13.36 -8.01 7.29
CA CYS A 285 -12.32 -7.29 8.02
C CYS A 285 -12.58 -7.22 9.54
N ALA A 286 -13.83 -7.18 9.97
CA ALA A 286 -14.18 -7.22 11.39
C ALA A 286 -14.00 -8.62 12.02
N LEU A 287 -14.28 -9.68 11.25
CA LEU A 287 -14.18 -11.06 11.70
C LEU A 287 -12.77 -11.66 11.53
N GLY A 288 -12.00 -11.17 10.57
CA GLY A 288 -10.65 -11.67 10.29
C GLY A 288 -9.74 -11.73 11.51
N PRO A 289 -9.63 -10.65 12.32
CA PRO A 289 -8.82 -10.69 13.54
C PRO A 289 -9.26 -11.74 14.57
N LEU A 290 -10.55 -12.07 14.65
CA LEU A 290 -11.03 -13.19 15.47
C LEU A 290 -10.50 -14.53 14.94
N LEU A 291 -10.50 -14.73 13.62
CA LEU A 291 -9.97 -15.96 13.01
C LEU A 291 -8.44 -16.04 13.20
N ILE A 292 -7.73 -14.92 13.19
CA ILE A 292 -6.30 -14.84 13.51
C ILE A 292 -6.07 -15.29 14.98
N TYR A 293 -6.87 -14.77 15.90
CA TYR A 293 -6.82 -15.18 17.31
C TYR A 293 -7.05 -16.68 17.50
N LEU A 294 -8.08 -17.23 16.84
CA LEU A 294 -8.41 -18.65 16.90
C LEU A 294 -7.34 -19.56 16.25
N SER A 295 -6.57 -19.03 15.33
CA SER A 295 -5.44 -19.74 14.70
C SER A 295 -4.27 -19.94 15.68
N GLY A 296 -4.18 -19.11 16.72
CA GLY A 296 -3.08 -19.14 17.69
C GLY A 296 -1.71 -19.02 16.99
N ALA A 297 -0.75 -19.84 17.41
CA ALA A 297 0.57 -19.91 16.80
C ALA A 297 0.67 -20.98 15.68
N ASN A 298 -0.45 -21.50 15.17
CA ASN A 298 -0.42 -22.46 14.06
C ASN A 298 -0.10 -21.71 12.74
N PRO A 299 1.09 -21.86 12.15
CA PRO A 299 1.50 -21.07 11.02
C PRO A 299 0.65 -21.31 9.77
N VAL A 300 0.22 -22.56 9.52
CA VAL A 300 -0.59 -22.91 8.34
C VAL A 300 -1.97 -22.25 8.41
N ALA A 301 -2.61 -22.28 9.59
CA ALA A 301 -3.88 -21.61 9.81
C ALA A 301 -3.74 -20.08 9.64
N LEU A 302 -2.66 -19.49 10.19
CA LEU A 302 -2.36 -18.07 10.02
C LEU A 302 -2.14 -17.68 8.56
N TYR A 303 -1.42 -18.48 7.77
CA TYR A 303 -1.23 -18.19 6.34
C TYR A 303 -2.55 -18.20 5.57
N ALA A 304 -3.41 -19.20 5.84
CA ALA A 304 -4.72 -19.29 5.21
C ALA A 304 -5.62 -18.10 5.59
N VAL A 305 -5.67 -17.77 6.88
CA VAL A 305 -6.47 -16.64 7.36
C VAL A 305 -5.93 -15.31 6.81
N MET A 306 -4.61 -15.09 6.81
CA MET A 306 -4.01 -13.87 6.27
C MET A 306 -4.23 -13.73 4.77
N PHE A 307 -4.15 -14.82 4.01
CA PHE A 307 -4.47 -14.83 2.59
C PHE A 307 -5.90 -14.31 2.33
N VAL A 308 -6.87 -14.77 3.10
CA VAL A 308 -8.27 -14.33 2.95
C VAL A 308 -8.47 -12.92 3.51
N TYR A 309 -7.98 -12.65 4.71
CA TYR A 309 -8.19 -11.39 5.44
C TYR A 309 -7.62 -10.19 4.66
N VAL A 310 -6.34 -10.26 4.31
CA VAL A 310 -5.68 -9.18 3.56
C VAL A 310 -6.22 -9.10 2.14
N GLY A 311 -6.53 -10.27 1.54
CA GLY A 311 -7.13 -10.34 0.22
C GLY A 311 -8.47 -9.61 0.11
N VAL A 312 -9.35 -9.82 1.09
CA VAL A 312 -10.65 -9.13 1.14
C VAL A 312 -10.48 -7.67 1.54
N ALA A 313 -9.57 -7.35 2.47
CA ALA A 313 -9.28 -5.97 2.87
C ALA A 313 -8.81 -5.11 1.69
N THR A 314 -7.93 -5.64 0.83
CA THR A 314 -7.45 -4.96 -0.38
C THR A 314 -8.60 -4.60 -1.34
N GLY A 315 -9.66 -5.41 -1.35
CA GLY A 315 -10.88 -5.12 -2.11
C GLY A 315 -11.57 -3.81 -1.72
N LEU A 316 -11.45 -3.35 -0.47
CA LEU A 316 -12.05 -2.08 -0.01
C LEU A 316 -11.52 -0.87 -0.78
N TYR A 317 -10.24 -0.88 -1.17
CA TYR A 317 -9.66 0.18 -2.00
C TYR A 317 -10.35 0.26 -3.37
N THR A 318 -10.42 -0.87 -4.04
CA THR A 318 -11.04 -0.97 -5.39
C THR A 318 -12.54 -0.66 -5.34
N LEU A 319 -13.24 -1.14 -4.32
CA LEU A 319 -14.68 -0.88 -4.12
C LEU A 319 -14.94 0.61 -3.81
N GLY A 320 -14.08 1.23 -3.01
CA GLY A 320 -14.16 2.67 -2.72
C GLY A 320 -14.03 3.53 -3.98
N LEU A 321 -13.02 3.25 -4.81
CA LEU A 321 -12.84 3.93 -6.10
C LEU A 321 -14.00 3.65 -7.06
N ALA A 322 -14.52 2.43 -7.06
CA ALA A 322 -15.67 2.07 -7.90
C ALA A 322 -16.95 2.82 -7.48
N ILE A 323 -17.18 3.02 -6.16
CA ILE A 323 -18.31 3.83 -5.65
C ILE A 323 -18.16 5.30 -6.04
N ILE A 324 -16.93 5.85 -6.08
CA ILE A 324 -16.66 7.20 -6.59
C ILE A 324 -17.02 7.29 -8.06
N GLY A 325 -16.58 6.33 -8.87
CA GLY A 325 -16.86 6.29 -10.31
C GLY A 325 -18.34 6.21 -10.68
N GLU A 326 -19.20 5.74 -9.76
CA GLU A 326 -20.68 5.77 -9.94
C GLU A 326 -21.31 7.15 -9.69
N ARG A 327 -20.62 8.03 -8.97
CA ARG A 327 -21.22 9.28 -8.45
C ARG A 327 -20.65 10.54 -9.04
N PHE A 328 -19.44 10.45 -9.61
CA PHE A 328 -18.71 11.60 -10.09
C PHE A 328 -18.22 11.35 -11.51
N GLU A 329 -18.24 12.43 -12.31
CA GLU A 329 -17.75 12.43 -13.69
C GLU A 329 -16.78 13.59 -13.93
N GLY A 330 -15.92 13.49 -14.95
CA GLY A 330 -15.01 14.54 -15.35
C GLY A 330 -14.11 15.05 -14.23
N GLY A 331 -13.99 16.38 -14.10
CA GLY A 331 -13.12 17.02 -13.08
C GLY A 331 -13.55 16.77 -11.64
N SER A 332 -14.86 16.55 -11.37
CA SER A 332 -15.35 16.23 -10.03
C SER A 332 -14.89 14.84 -9.55
N MET A 333 -14.72 13.88 -10.48
CA MET A 333 -14.17 12.55 -10.19
C MET A 333 -12.71 12.63 -9.75
N VAL A 334 -11.90 13.50 -10.37
CA VAL A 334 -10.51 13.72 -9.97
C VAL A 334 -10.43 14.23 -8.54
N THR A 335 -11.29 15.20 -8.20
CA THR A 335 -11.37 15.75 -6.84
C THR A 335 -11.82 14.73 -5.81
N ALA A 336 -12.80 13.87 -6.15
CA ALA A 336 -13.29 12.82 -5.27
C ALA A 336 -12.23 11.71 -5.06
N ASN A 337 -11.48 11.34 -6.11
CA ASN A 337 -10.35 10.42 -5.98
C ASN A 337 -9.25 10.99 -5.09
N ALA A 338 -8.94 12.28 -5.21
CA ALA A 338 -7.96 12.92 -4.34
C ALA A 338 -8.42 12.91 -2.86
N ALA A 339 -9.71 13.14 -2.60
CA ALA A 339 -10.29 13.03 -1.26
C ALA A 339 -10.21 11.60 -0.70
N PHE A 340 -10.41 10.59 -1.54
CA PHE A 340 -10.28 9.18 -1.18
C PHE A 340 -8.82 8.82 -0.80
N ILE A 341 -7.85 9.24 -1.61
CA ILE A 341 -6.42 9.02 -1.33
C ILE A 341 -6.00 9.72 -0.04
N MET A 342 -6.55 10.92 0.24
CA MET A 342 -6.30 11.62 1.50
C MET A 342 -6.88 10.83 2.69
N ALA A 343 -8.09 10.31 2.58
CA ALA A 343 -8.70 9.47 3.62
C ALA A 343 -7.89 8.18 3.86
N TYR A 344 -7.43 7.53 2.79
CA TYR A 344 -6.49 6.43 2.88
C TYR A 344 -5.22 6.83 3.65
N GLY A 345 -4.62 7.98 3.35
CA GLY A 345 -3.44 8.49 4.06
C GLY A 345 -3.70 8.74 5.55
N VAL A 346 -4.87 9.29 5.91
CA VAL A 346 -5.27 9.45 7.31
C VAL A 346 -5.43 8.11 8.01
N GLY A 347 -6.03 7.12 7.36
CA GLY A 347 -6.13 5.75 7.86
C GLY A 347 -4.76 5.13 8.08
N SER A 348 -3.88 5.25 7.09
CA SER A 348 -2.50 4.74 7.14
C SER A 348 -1.66 5.37 8.27
N LEU A 349 -1.95 6.63 8.61
CA LEU A 349 -1.32 7.33 9.72
C LEU A 349 -1.86 6.84 11.07
N ALA A 350 -3.19 6.78 11.21
CA ALA A 350 -3.86 6.50 12.48
C ALA A 350 -3.85 5.00 12.82
N GLY A 351 -3.97 4.12 11.83
CA GLY A 351 -4.12 2.67 12.02
C GLY A 351 -3.01 2.06 12.88
N PRO A 352 -1.74 2.14 12.46
CA PRO A 352 -0.64 1.56 13.23
C PRO A 352 -0.46 2.23 14.61
N ALA A 353 -0.68 3.55 14.71
CA ALA A 353 -0.54 4.27 15.97
C ALA A 353 -1.58 3.78 17.01
N ILE A 354 -2.86 3.72 16.63
CA ILE A 354 -3.93 3.25 17.52
C ILE A 354 -3.78 1.76 17.81
N SER A 355 -3.40 0.96 16.82
CA SER A 355 -3.20 -0.49 16.99
C SER A 355 -1.98 -0.78 17.87
N GLY A 356 -0.92 0.04 17.81
CA GLY A 356 0.24 -0.06 18.69
C GLY A 356 -0.14 0.20 20.15
N VAL A 357 -0.95 1.24 20.41
CA VAL A 357 -1.50 1.50 21.76
C VAL A 357 -2.35 0.30 22.23
N GLY A 358 -3.25 -0.21 21.39
CA GLY A 358 -4.05 -1.38 21.72
C GLY A 358 -3.19 -2.59 22.09
N MET A 359 -2.12 -2.81 21.33
CA MET A 359 -1.20 -3.92 21.54
C MET A 359 -0.39 -3.81 22.84
N GLU A 360 -0.10 -2.60 23.32
CA GLU A 360 0.51 -2.40 24.63
C GLU A 360 -0.48 -2.66 25.79
N ILE A 361 -1.74 -2.24 25.63
CA ILE A 361 -2.76 -2.40 26.68
C ILE A 361 -3.13 -3.87 26.85
N ILE A 362 -3.27 -4.62 25.75
CA ILE A 362 -3.69 -6.05 25.75
C ILE A 362 -2.71 -6.83 24.86
N ASN A 363 -1.54 -7.11 25.40
CA ASN A 363 -0.44 -7.76 24.68
C ASN A 363 -0.69 -9.26 24.41
N PRO A 364 -0.51 -9.76 23.17
CA PRO A 364 -0.35 -9.05 21.91
C PRO A 364 -1.68 -8.78 21.19
N TYR A 365 -2.80 -9.18 21.80
CA TYR A 365 -4.12 -9.30 21.16
C TYR A 365 -4.82 -7.95 20.94
N GLY A 366 -4.34 -6.87 21.57
CA GLY A 366 -4.91 -5.55 21.40
C GLY A 366 -4.87 -5.06 19.93
N LEU A 367 -3.88 -5.50 19.14
CA LEU A 367 -3.84 -5.31 17.70
C LEU A 367 -5.11 -5.82 17.02
N LEU A 368 -5.51 -7.05 17.37
CA LEU A 368 -6.66 -7.74 16.77
C LEU A 368 -7.98 -7.06 17.18
N ILE A 369 -8.06 -6.65 18.45
CA ILE A 369 -9.23 -5.94 19.00
C ILE A 369 -9.41 -4.60 18.28
N VAL A 370 -8.35 -3.81 18.16
CA VAL A 370 -8.41 -2.51 17.48
C VAL A 370 -8.76 -2.68 15.99
N SER A 371 -8.15 -3.63 15.30
CA SER A 371 -8.46 -3.92 13.90
C SER A 371 -9.93 -4.28 13.69
N SER A 372 -10.49 -5.14 14.56
CA SER A 372 -11.92 -5.48 14.56
C SER A 372 -12.79 -4.26 14.88
N ALA A 373 -12.42 -3.47 15.89
CA ALA A 373 -13.18 -2.29 16.31
C ALA A 373 -13.28 -1.23 15.21
N LEU A 374 -12.19 -0.97 14.50
CA LEU A 374 -12.18 -0.04 13.35
C LEU A 374 -13.12 -0.52 12.24
N ALA A 375 -13.07 -1.80 11.90
CA ALA A 375 -13.94 -2.38 10.89
C ALA A 375 -15.41 -2.40 11.33
N LEU A 376 -15.70 -2.73 12.59
CA LEU A 376 -17.05 -2.67 13.15
C LEU A 376 -17.59 -1.24 13.18
N GLY A 377 -16.76 -0.25 13.54
CA GLY A 377 -17.15 1.16 13.51
C GLY A 377 -17.58 1.60 12.11
N TYR A 378 -16.82 1.20 11.08
CA TYR A 378 -17.19 1.49 9.71
C TYR A 378 -18.44 0.70 9.26
N LEU A 379 -18.59 -0.55 9.68
CA LEU A 379 -19.77 -1.35 9.39
C LEU A 379 -21.05 -0.74 9.99
N LEU A 380 -20.98 -0.28 11.24
CA LEU A 380 -22.05 0.45 11.91
C LEU A 380 -22.41 1.73 11.18
N PHE A 381 -21.43 2.51 10.75
CA PHE A 381 -21.64 3.72 9.94
C PHE A 381 -22.39 3.41 8.63
N LEU A 382 -22.02 2.33 7.92
CA LEU A 382 -22.72 1.90 6.70
C LEU A 382 -24.16 1.48 6.99
N GLY A 383 -24.40 0.78 8.11
CA GLY A 383 -25.72 0.38 8.56
C GLY A 383 -26.63 1.57 8.87
N LEU A 384 -26.15 2.53 9.65
CA LEU A 384 -26.91 3.73 10.01
C LEU A 384 -27.29 4.56 8.77
N ARG A 385 -26.38 4.70 7.80
CA ARG A 385 -26.69 5.39 6.54
C ARG A 385 -27.75 4.69 5.68
N LYS A 386 -27.79 3.36 5.71
CA LYS A 386 -28.83 2.60 5.01
C LYS A 386 -30.21 2.84 5.63
N LEU A 387 -30.29 2.94 6.96
CA LEU A 387 -31.52 3.26 7.67
C LEU A 387 -32.03 4.67 7.35
N GLN A 388 -31.11 5.67 7.31
CA GLN A 388 -31.47 7.06 6.99
C GLN A 388 -31.95 7.28 5.54
N ARG A 389 -31.63 6.37 4.62
CA ARG A 389 -32.03 6.45 3.20
C ARG A 389 -33.29 5.64 2.86
N ARG A 390 -33.90 4.96 3.83
CA ARG A 390 -35.21 4.34 3.60
C ARG A 390 -36.25 5.48 3.56
N PRO A 391 -36.97 5.68 2.42
CA PRO A 391 -38.12 6.58 2.44
C PRO A 391 -39.13 6.05 3.45
N ALA A 392 -39.73 6.97 4.23
CA ALA A 392 -40.85 6.70 5.12
C ALA A 392 -42.05 6.21 4.31
#